data_a0f60c54f10d2ea91ff6f1afa19470c9
#
_entry.id   a0f60c54f10d2ea91ff6f1afa19470c9
#
_cell.length_a   1.000
_cell.length_b   1.000
_cell.length_c   1.000
_cell.angle_alpha   90.00
_cell.angle_beta   90.00
_cell.angle_gamma   90.00
#
_symmetry.space_group_name_H-M   'P 1'
#
loop_
_entity.id
_entity.type
_entity.pdbx_description
1 polymer ?
#
loop_
_entity_poly.entity_id
_entity_poly.type
_entity_poly.pdbx_seq_one_letter_code
_entity_poly.pdbx_strand_id
1 'polypeptide(L)'
;MKKYLLAFWLIVTNLVVLQADPACQDSICIVQPNGDTLWTYLHGDEFYHWRSTIDGHVIMRDSNNYFRYAAIAEDSVLRPSTIIAHNAEERNLLEQEYLNIHAEAIQQYIDSEIDRTYSIVLSDTLLSPSIQRVASE
;
A
#
# COMPACT_ATOMS: atom_id res chain seq x y z
N MET A 1 45.97 2.52 28.71
CA MET A 1 45.35 1.96 27.50
C MET A 1 44.17 1.05 27.79
N LYS A 2 44.16 0.17 28.79
CA LYS A 2 43.01 -0.72 29.09
C LYS A 2 41.69 0.04 29.48
N LYS A 3 41.80 1.22 30.07
CA LYS A 3 40.61 2.05 30.49
C LYS A 3 39.85 2.65 29.29
N TYR A 4 40.54 2.97 28.23
CA TYR A 4 39.93 3.54 27.02
C TYR A 4 39.29 2.47 26.10
N LEU A 5 39.83 1.25 26.17
CA LEU A 5 39.26 0.11 25.43
C LEU A 5 37.88 -0.28 25.96
N LEU A 6 37.69 -0.22 27.29
CA LEU A 6 36.40 -0.47 27.93
C LEU A 6 35.36 0.61 27.60
N ALA A 7 35.78 1.88 27.60
CA ALA A 7 34.92 2.98 27.21
C ALA A 7 34.49 2.93 25.72
N PHE A 8 35.43 2.53 24.86
CA PHE A 8 35.13 2.34 23.42
C PHE A 8 34.16 1.17 23.19
N TRP A 9 34.32 0.10 23.94
CA TRP A 9 33.41 -1.08 23.86
C TRP A 9 31.98 -0.73 24.35
N LEU A 10 31.86 0.12 25.37
CA LEU A 10 30.58 0.59 25.90
C LEU A 10 29.85 1.53 24.92
N ILE A 11 30.56 2.29 24.11
CA ILE A 11 30.00 3.18 23.07
C ILE A 11 29.50 2.36 21.88
N VAL A 12 30.23 1.31 21.49
CA VAL A 12 29.86 0.46 20.35
C VAL A 12 28.61 -0.39 20.65
N THR A 13 28.39 -0.78 21.92
CA THR A 13 27.20 -1.56 22.30
C THR A 13 25.92 -0.73 22.36
N ASN A 14 26.01 0.63 22.31
CA ASN A 14 24.83 1.50 22.25
C ASN A 14 24.39 1.88 20.83
N LEU A 15 25.04 1.39 19.78
CA LEU A 15 24.46 1.35 18.44
C LEU A 15 23.41 0.23 18.36
N VAL A 16 22.43 0.27 19.25
CA VAL A 16 21.15 -0.42 19.04
C VAL A 16 20.55 0.24 17.80
N VAL A 17 20.61 -0.48 16.71
CA VAL A 17 19.87 -0.15 15.50
C VAL A 17 18.46 0.14 15.93
N LEU A 18 18.03 1.41 15.87
CA LEU A 18 16.64 1.79 15.81
C LEU A 18 16.14 1.20 14.49
N GLN A 19 15.79 -0.07 14.52
CA GLN A 19 14.90 -0.61 13.54
C GLN A 19 13.59 0.12 13.80
N ALA A 20 13.26 1.06 12.93
CA ALA A 20 11.88 1.51 12.80
C ALA A 20 11.10 0.23 12.52
N ASP A 21 10.35 -0.21 13.52
CA ASP A 21 9.38 -1.29 13.37
C ASP A 21 8.47 -0.84 12.21
N PRO A 22 8.38 -1.57 11.07
CA PRO A 22 7.43 -1.20 10.04
C PRO A 22 6.08 -1.16 10.75
N ALA A 23 5.41 -0.02 10.70
CA ALA A 23 4.11 0.19 11.33
C ALA A 23 3.30 -1.08 11.08
N CYS A 24 2.96 -1.80 12.16
CA CYS A 24 2.20 -3.04 12.07
C CYS A 24 0.89 -2.66 11.38
N GLN A 25 0.79 -3.01 10.12
CA GLN A 25 -0.41 -2.73 9.34
C GLN A 25 -1.47 -3.68 9.91
N ASP A 26 -2.37 -3.15 10.74
CA ASP A 26 -3.44 -3.96 11.33
C ASP A 26 -4.32 -4.49 10.21
N SER A 27 -4.43 -5.82 10.14
CA SER A 27 -5.34 -6.46 9.20
C SER A 27 -6.79 -6.19 9.62
N ILE A 28 -7.63 -5.90 8.65
CA ILE A 28 -9.04 -5.59 8.84
C ILE A 28 -9.88 -6.76 8.29
N CYS A 29 -10.70 -7.36 9.15
CA CYS A 29 -11.66 -8.36 8.72
C CYS A 29 -12.93 -7.68 8.20
N ILE A 30 -13.32 -8.01 6.98
CA ILE A 30 -14.53 -7.52 6.33
C ILE A 30 -15.49 -8.69 6.13
N VAL A 31 -16.76 -8.48 6.44
CA VAL A 31 -17.83 -9.43 6.10
C VAL A 31 -18.45 -8.99 4.78
N GLN A 32 -18.41 -9.86 3.79
CA GLN A 32 -19.00 -9.63 2.47
C GLN A 32 -20.53 -9.84 2.51
N PRO A 33 -21.30 -9.32 1.52
CA PRO A 33 -22.77 -9.45 1.51
C PRO A 33 -23.31 -10.89 1.55
N ASN A 34 -22.52 -11.85 1.05
CA ASN A 34 -22.84 -13.29 1.10
C ASN A 34 -22.51 -13.96 2.46
N GLY A 35 -21.92 -13.22 3.41
CA GLY A 35 -21.50 -13.71 4.72
C GLY A 35 -20.05 -14.19 4.80
N ASP A 36 -19.33 -14.28 3.69
CA ASP A 36 -17.92 -14.66 3.68
C ASP A 36 -17.06 -13.58 4.34
N THR A 37 -15.99 -13.98 5.01
CA THR A 37 -15.03 -13.08 5.61
C THR A 37 -13.81 -12.91 4.72
N LEU A 38 -13.32 -11.67 4.62
CA LEU A 38 -12.12 -11.34 3.86
C LEU A 38 -11.17 -10.52 4.75
N TRP A 39 -9.96 -11.00 4.95
CA TRP A 39 -8.91 -10.28 5.65
C TRP A 39 -8.14 -9.39 4.67
N THR A 40 -7.95 -8.14 5.04
CA THR A 40 -7.44 -7.11 4.14
C THR A 40 -6.47 -6.18 4.84
N TYR A 41 -5.59 -5.53 4.05
CA TYR A 41 -4.81 -4.38 4.48
C TYR A 41 -5.31 -3.11 3.77
N LEU A 42 -5.27 -1.99 4.50
CA LEU A 42 -5.42 -0.66 3.92
C LEU A 42 -4.01 -0.06 3.76
N HIS A 43 -3.69 0.42 2.59
CA HIS A 43 -2.40 1.02 2.23
C HIS A 43 -2.55 2.49 1.91
N GLY A 44 -1.43 3.23 1.98
CA GLY A 44 -1.36 4.64 1.60
C GLY A 44 -1.74 5.60 2.72
N ASP A 45 -2.08 6.82 2.34
CA ASP A 45 -2.34 7.94 3.23
C ASP A 45 -3.53 8.79 2.74
N GLU A 46 -3.62 10.05 3.17
CA GLU A 46 -4.70 10.97 2.79
C GLU A 46 -4.70 11.36 1.31
N PHE A 47 -3.57 11.22 0.59
CA PHE A 47 -3.44 11.62 -0.81
C PHE A 47 -3.77 10.48 -1.77
N TYR A 48 -3.32 9.27 -1.45
CA TYR A 48 -3.61 8.08 -2.24
C TYR A 48 -3.67 6.84 -1.34
N HIS A 49 -4.75 6.09 -1.41
CA HIS A 49 -4.93 4.87 -0.63
C HIS A 49 -5.61 3.78 -1.45
N TRP A 50 -5.29 2.55 -1.14
CA TRP A 50 -5.89 1.36 -1.74
C TRP A 50 -6.00 0.23 -0.72
N ARG A 51 -6.69 -0.83 -1.08
CA ARG A 51 -6.86 -2.01 -0.23
C ARG A 51 -6.33 -3.25 -0.93
N SER A 52 -5.75 -4.16 -0.17
CA SER A 52 -5.32 -5.47 -0.66
C SER A 52 -5.82 -6.61 0.21
N THR A 53 -5.79 -7.82 -0.33
CA THR A 53 -5.80 -9.06 0.46
C THR A 53 -4.52 -9.14 1.30
N ILE A 54 -4.46 -10.08 2.28
CA ILE A 54 -3.29 -10.26 3.14
C ILE A 54 -2.02 -10.58 2.35
N ASP A 55 -2.14 -11.31 1.26
CA ASP A 55 -1.04 -11.67 0.35
C ASP A 55 -0.81 -10.64 -0.78
N GLY A 56 -1.38 -9.44 -0.66
CA GLY A 56 -0.99 -8.25 -1.43
C GLY A 56 -1.78 -8.00 -2.71
N HIS A 57 -2.80 -8.79 -3.05
CA HIS A 57 -3.59 -8.55 -4.26
C HIS A 57 -4.57 -7.40 -4.08
N VAL A 58 -4.52 -6.43 -4.98
CA VAL A 58 -5.36 -5.23 -4.93
C VAL A 58 -6.83 -5.59 -5.12
N ILE A 59 -7.67 -5.06 -4.24
CA ILE A 59 -9.11 -5.27 -4.25
C ILE A 59 -9.85 -3.94 -4.23
N MET A 60 -11.04 -3.95 -4.85
CA MET A 60 -11.92 -2.79 -4.94
C MET A 60 -13.35 -3.18 -4.60
N ARG A 61 -14.09 -2.26 -4.02
CA ARG A 61 -15.50 -2.45 -3.69
C ARG A 61 -16.37 -2.16 -4.91
N ASP A 62 -17.28 -3.08 -5.24
CA ASP A 62 -18.25 -2.88 -6.31
C ASP A 62 -19.53 -2.18 -5.80
N SER A 63 -20.47 -1.87 -6.71
CA SER A 63 -21.74 -1.24 -6.39
C SER A 63 -22.67 -2.07 -5.50
N ASN A 64 -22.43 -3.38 -5.41
CA ASN A 64 -23.19 -4.32 -4.57
C ASN A 64 -22.51 -4.57 -3.22
N ASN A 65 -21.46 -3.80 -2.90
CA ASN A 65 -20.67 -3.90 -1.68
C ASN A 65 -19.79 -5.15 -1.56
N TYR A 66 -19.57 -5.89 -2.65
CA TYR A 66 -18.57 -6.94 -2.68
C TYR A 66 -17.17 -6.38 -2.91
N PHE A 67 -16.18 -6.95 -2.26
CA PHE A 67 -14.79 -6.74 -2.63
C PHE A 67 -14.42 -7.71 -3.74
N ARG A 68 -13.93 -7.15 -4.85
CA ARG A 68 -13.48 -7.87 -6.03
C ARG A 68 -12.02 -7.58 -6.30
N TYR A 69 -11.31 -8.52 -6.92
CA TYR A 69 -9.98 -8.20 -7.41
C TYR A 69 -10.05 -7.03 -8.39
N ALA A 70 -9.04 -6.17 -8.33
CA ALA A 70 -8.96 -5.04 -9.25
C ALA A 70 -8.70 -5.51 -10.70
N ALA A 71 -9.13 -4.72 -11.67
CA ALA A 71 -8.85 -4.90 -13.08
C ALA A 71 -8.51 -3.55 -13.71
N ILE A 72 -7.62 -3.52 -14.68
CA ILE A 72 -7.36 -2.35 -15.52
C ILE A 72 -8.33 -2.41 -16.69
N ALA A 73 -9.24 -1.44 -16.76
CA ALA A 73 -10.23 -1.35 -17.83
C ALA A 73 -9.60 -0.82 -19.14
N GLU A 74 -10.35 -0.88 -20.24
CA GLU A 74 -9.87 -0.42 -21.56
C GLU A 74 -9.46 1.06 -21.59
N ASP A 75 -10.06 1.88 -20.72
CA ASP A 75 -9.72 3.30 -20.54
C ASP A 75 -8.51 3.51 -19.61
N SER A 76 -7.79 2.46 -19.27
CA SER A 76 -6.64 2.45 -18.37
C SER A 76 -6.99 2.91 -16.94
N VAL A 77 -8.23 2.75 -16.51
CA VAL A 77 -8.69 3.06 -15.14
C VAL A 77 -8.84 1.76 -14.36
N LEU A 78 -8.41 1.77 -13.11
CA LEU A 78 -8.58 0.64 -12.20
C LEU A 78 -10.05 0.53 -11.77
N ARG A 79 -10.62 -0.67 -11.91
CA ARG A 79 -12.02 -0.97 -11.56
C ARG A 79 -12.15 -2.34 -10.89
N PRO A 80 -13.26 -2.60 -10.17
CA PRO A 80 -13.54 -3.96 -9.71
C PRO A 80 -13.73 -4.91 -10.90
N SER A 81 -13.08 -6.05 -10.87
CA SER A 81 -13.30 -7.13 -11.86
C SER A 81 -14.63 -7.84 -11.62
N THR A 82 -14.91 -8.88 -12.39
CA THR A 82 -16.08 -9.75 -12.17
C THR A 82 -15.86 -10.79 -11.07
N ILE A 83 -14.62 -10.93 -10.55
CA ILE A 83 -14.23 -11.98 -9.62
C ILE A 83 -14.25 -11.46 -8.19
N ILE A 84 -15.07 -12.09 -7.32
CA ILE A 84 -15.10 -11.77 -5.88
C ILE A 84 -13.79 -12.21 -5.25
N ALA A 85 -13.25 -11.40 -4.37
CA ALA A 85 -12.01 -11.69 -3.69
C ALA A 85 -12.25 -12.58 -2.47
N HIS A 86 -11.36 -13.59 -2.30
CA HIS A 86 -11.35 -14.49 -1.16
C HIS A 86 -9.96 -14.51 -0.48
N ASN A 87 -9.91 -15.03 0.73
CA ASN A 87 -8.64 -15.34 1.39
C ASN A 87 -7.85 -16.37 0.58
N ALA A 88 -6.53 -16.40 0.71
CA ALA A 88 -5.66 -17.21 -0.14
C ALA A 88 -6.04 -18.70 -0.16
N GLU A 89 -6.42 -19.23 1.00
CA GLU A 89 -6.81 -20.64 1.22
C GLU A 89 -8.18 -21.01 0.63
N GLU A 90 -9.01 -20.02 0.33
CA GLU A 90 -10.39 -20.22 -0.16
C GLU A 90 -10.51 -20.03 -1.68
N ARG A 91 -9.41 -19.64 -2.36
CA ARG A 91 -9.40 -19.33 -3.80
C ARG A 91 -9.57 -20.55 -4.66
N ASN A 92 -10.43 -20.43 -5.64
CA ASN A 92 -10.56 -21.41 -6.70
C ASN A 92 -9.51 -21.22 -7.82
N LEU A 93 -9.48 -22.15 -8.77
CA LEU A 93 -8.50 -22.12 -9.87
C LEU A 93 -8.64 -20.89 -10.78
N LEU A 94 -9.86 -20.40 -11.01
CA LEU A 94 -10.10 -19.20 -11.83
C LEU A 94 -9.52 -17.95 -11.18
N GLU A 95 -9.66 -17.83 -9.87
CA GLU A 95 -9.06 -16.71 -9.12
C GLU A 95 -7.54 -16.76 -9.17
N GLN A 96 -6.96 -17.93 -8.95
CA GLN A 96 -5.50 -18.11 -9.01
C GLN A 96 -4.96 -17.78 -10.40
N GLU A 97 -5.62 -18.26 -11.47
CA GLU A 97 -5.24 -17.95 -12.84
C GLU A 97 -5.35 -16.47 -13.15
N TYR A 98 -6.45 -15.82 -12.74
CA TYR A 98 -6.64 -14.39 -12.88
C TYR A 98 -5.51 -13.59 -12.22
N LEU A 99 -5.19 -13.93 -10.98
CA LEU A 99 -4.13 -13.26 -10.22
C LEU A 99 -2.76 -13.46 -10.85
N ASN A 100 -2.45 -14.68 -11.31
CA ASN A 100 -1.18 -14.96 -11.99
C ASN A 100 -0.98 -14.11 -13.27
N ILE A 101 -2.07 -13.79 -13.97
CA ILE A 101 -2.02 -13.01 -15.21
C ILE A 101 -1.98 -11.50 -14.93
N HIS A 102 -2.74 -11.02 -13.94
CA HIS A 102 -3.04 -9.59 -13.81
C HIS A 102 -2.34 -8.88 -12.62
N ALA A 103 -1.90 -9.61 -11.60
CA ALA A 103 -1.42 -9.00 -10.35
C ALA A 103 -0.24 -8.06 -10.57
N GLU A 104 0.73 -8.41 -11.41
CA GLU A 104 1.91 -7.59 -11.68
C GLU A 104 1.54 -6.27 -12.38
N ALA A 105 0.69 -6.32 -13.40
CA ALA A 105 0.24 -5.13 -14.11
C ALA A 105 -0.56 -4.18 -13.20
N ILE A 106 -1.39 -4.74 -12.31
CA ILE A 106 -2.17 -3.98 -11.34
C ILE A 106 -1.23 -3.31 -10.32
N GLN A 107 -0.19 -3.99 -9.85
CA GLN A 107 0.78 -3.41 -8.93
C GLN A 107 1.55 -2.27 -9.60
N GLN A 108 2.03 -2.44 -10.83
CA GLN A 108 2.68 -1.39 -11.59
C GLN A 108 1.77 -0.16 -11.80
N TYR A 109 0.47 -0.39 -12.00
CA TYR A 109 -0.51 0.70 -12.08
C TYR A 109 -0.56 1.49 -10.75
N ILE A 110 -0.69 0.80 -9.61
CA ILE A 110 -0.70 1.44 -8.28
C ILE A 110 0.56 2.27 -8.06
N ASP A 111 1.74 1.71 -8.36
CA ASP A 111 3.02 2.39 -8.18
C ASP A 111 3.07 3.67 -9.04
N SER A 112 2.60 3.62 -10.28
CA SER A 112 2.53 4.79 -11.18
C SER A 112 1.55 5.87 -10.68
N GLU A 113 0.43 5.49 -10.09
CA GLU A 113 -0.54 6.43 -9.51
C GLU A 113 -0.02 7.10 -8.24
N ILE A 114 0.73 6.37 -7.42
CA ILE A 114 1.44 6.91 -6.28
C ILE A 114 2.41 8.00 -6.74
N ASP A 115 3.31 7.69 -7.66
CA ASP A 115 4.31 8.62 -8.19
C ASP A 115 3.65 9.87 -8.81
N ARG A 116 2.57 9.69 -9.56
CA ARG A 116 1.80 10.79 -10.15
C ARG A 116 1.18 11.69 -9.07
N THR A 117 0.57 11.09 -8.07
CA THR A 117 -0.11 11.83 -6.99
C THR A 117 0.89 12.67 -6.20
N TYR A 118 2.01 12.08 -5.77
CA TYR A 118 3.03 12.81 -5.02
C TYR A 118 3.74 13.88 -5.86
N SER A 119 3.92 13.67 -7.15
CA SER A 119 4.47 14.71 -8.03
C SER A 119 3.57 15.95 -8.12
N ILE A 120 2.26 15.76 -8.15
CA ILE A 120 1.27 16.85 -8.13
C ILE A 120 1.30 17.58 -6.79
N VAL A 121 1.25 16.84 -5.67
CA VAL A 121 1.28 17.42 -4.31
C VAL A 121 2.54 18.25 -4.09
N LEU A 122 3.71 17.75 -4.53
CA LEU A 122 4.96 18.48 -4.42
C LEU A 122 4.96 19.74 -5.29
N SER A 123 4.45 19.69 -6.51
CA SER A 123 4.36 20.85 -7.40
C SER A 123 3.48 21.95 -6.80
N ASP A 124 2.31 21.58 -6.27
CA ASP A 124 1.40 22.54 -5.64
C ASP A 124 1.99 23.16 -4.37
N THR A 125 2.73 22.37 -3.59
CA THR A 125 3.42 22.86 -2.39
C THR A 125 4.52 23.86 -2.75
N LEU A 126 5.33 23.58 -3.78
CA LEU A 126 6.41 24.46 -4.25
C LEU A 126 5.92 25.74 -4.91
N LEU A 127 4.75 25.71 -5.54
CA LEU A 127 4.11 26.86 -6.18
C LEU A 127 3.26 27.68 -5.22
N SER A 128 3.14 27.27 -3.96
CA SER A 128 2.35 28.00 -2.95
C SER A 128 2.94 29.39 -2.67
N PRO A 129 2.10 30.45 -2.66
CA PRO A 129 2.55 31.83 -2.45
C PRO A 129 3.28 32.06 -1.12
N SER A 130 3.08 31.18 -0.14
CA SER A 130 3.75 31.23 1.17
C SER A 130 5.25 30.91 1.09
N ILE A 131 5.67 30.04 0.19
CA ILE A 131 7.08 29.67 0.01
C ILE A 131 7.81 30.70 -0.87
N GLN A 132 7.15 31.27 -1.86
CA GLN A 132 7.72 32.33 -2.71
C GLN A 132 8.08 33.59 -1.92
N ARG A 133 7.39 33.87 -0.81
CA ARG A 133 7.66 35.04 0.03
C ARG A 133 8.93 34.89 0.86
N VAL A 134 9.34 33.70 1.23
CA VAL A 134 10.57 33.41 1.99
C VAL A 134 11.82 33.45 1.11
N ALA A 135 11.70 33.16 -0.18
CA ALA A 135 12.80 33.12 -1.13
C ALA A 135 13.15 34.55 -1.68
N SER A 136 12.36 35.56 -1.37
CA SER A 136 12.54 36.96 -1.84
C SER A 136 13.06 37.93 -0.78
N GLU A 137 13.34 37.48 0.45
CA GLU A 137 14.02 38.20 1.53
C GLU A 137 15.50 37.77 1.64
#